data_a94e904b6c10dfc192b7a3883dcd2a36
#
_entry.id   a94e904b6c10dfc192b7a3883dcd2a36
#
_cell.length_a   1.000
_cell.length_b   1.000
_cell.length_c   1.000
_cell.angle_alpha   90.00
_cell.angle_beta   90.00
_cell.angle_gamma   90.00
#
_symmetry.space_group_name_H-M   'P 1'
#
loop_
_entity.id
_entity.type
_entity.pdbx_description
1 polymer ?
#
loop_
_entity_poly.entity_id
_entity_poly.type
_entity_poly.pdbx_seq_one_letter_code
_entity_poly.pdbx_strand_id
1 'polypeptide(L)'
;MRVLVCFGSKMGGTEGIAAAIVEELQNRAVTAVLQDAREVASLDGYDAVIVGGALYANRWHPDARRFMQRHTEALRKLPVWLFSSGPLDDSASRRPISAVRDVDVLMQRIGAQGHVTFGGWMPADASGFPASAMAKTHSGDWRDMEQVKRWTDDIAAALPTARGRPATEPASASAGRLIVHAVVGWAICALMLLLAPLVGAGWAEGIRAIAAPIVFAGVAVLYFGQPGAREPLPAAVGFTGIFVVLDALIVATFVAHGFGMFGDIVASWVPYVLVFLAIWAVGAIMAMIPQRGASG
;
A
#
# COMPACT_ATOMS: atom_id res chain seq x y z
N MET A 1 -1.72 -12.91 -3.82
CA MET A 1 -0.68 -11.95 -4.20
C MET A 1 -1.24 -11.01 -5.24
N ARG A 2 -1.00 -9.70 -5.10
CA ARG A 2 -1.55 -8.65 -5.97
C ARG A 2 -0.41 -7.83 -6.59
N VAL A 3 -0.31 -7.82 -7.91
CA VAL A 3 0.73 -7.12 -8.67
C VAL A 3 0.13 -5.88 -9.34
N LEU A 4 0.77 -4.73 -9.17
CA LEU A 4 0.46 -3.54 -9.96
C LEU A 4 1.30 -3.56 -11.23
N VAL A 5 0.66 -3.43 -12.38
CA VAL A 5 1.32 -3.15 -13.65
C VAL A 5 0.93 -1.74 -14.07
N CYS A 6 1.85 -0.80 -13.97
CA CYS A 6 1.56 0.58 -14.35
C CYS A 6 2.44 1.04 -15.53
N PHE A 7 1.93 1.99 -16.30
CA PHE A 7 2.59 2.40 -17.53
C PHE A 7 2.50 3.91 -17.78
N GLY A 8 3.51 4.44 -18.47
CA GLY A 8 3.48 5.77 -19.08
C GLY A 8 3.59 5.64 -20.58
N SER A 9 2.52 6.01 -21.30
CA SER A 9 2.43 5.90 -22.75
C SER A 9 1.72 7.09 -23.35
N LYS A 10 2.11 7.47 -24.59
CA LYS A 10 1.41 8.50 -25.36
C LYS A 10 0.60 7.90 -26.51
N MET A 11 1.10 6.82 -27.12
CA MET A 11 0.54 6.22 -28.32
C MET A 11 -0.11 4.85 -28.09
N GLY A 12 -0.19 4.38 -26.84
CA GLY A 12 -0.81 3.09 -26.50
C GLY A 12 0.11 1.87 -26.63
N GLY A 13 1.28 1.98 -27.25
CA GLY A 13 2.17 0.83 -27.44
C GLY A 13 2.62 0.18 -26.14
N THR A 14 3.06 0.99 -25.18
CA THR A 14 3.46 0.54 -23.84
C THR A 14 2.27 0.01 -23.03
N GLU A 15 1.10 0.61 -23.21
CA GLU A 15 -0.16 0.15 -22.61
C GLU A 15 -0.51 -1.26 -23.08
N GLY A 16 -0.41 -1.52 -24.38
CA GLY A 16 -0.68 -2.86 -24.93
C GLY A 16 0.28 -3.92 -24.40
N ILE A 17 1.58 -3.58 -24.17
CA ILE A 17 2.53 -4.47 -23.51
C ILE A 17 2.13 -4.69 -22.04
N ALA A 18 1.77 -3.63 -21.32
CA ALA A 18 1.34 -3.73 -19.94
C ALA A 18 0.07 -4.57 -19.77
N ALA A 19 -0.88 -4.47 -20.71
CA ALA A 19 -2.08 -5.29 -20.75
C ALA A 19 -1.75 -6.78 -20.96
N ALA A 20 -0.84 -7.09 -21.90
CA ALA A 20 -0.39 -8.46 -22.13
C ALA A 20 0.32 -9.06 -20.90
N ILE A 21 1.11 -8.26 -20.16
CA ILE A 21 1.72 -8.67 -18.89
C ILE A 21 0.64 -9.01 -17.86
N VAL A 22 -0.40 -8.19 -17.74
CA VAL A 22 -1.52 -8.46 -16.81
C VAL A 22 -2.23 -9.74 -17.18
N GLU A 23 -2.56 -9.95 -18.45
CA GLU A 23 -3.22 -11.15 -18.95
C GLU A 23 -2.39 -12.42 -18.62
N GLU A 24 -1.08 -12.39 -18.91
CA GLU A 24 -0.21 -13.55 -18.63
C GLU A 24 -0.07 -13.82 -17.13
N LEU A 25 0.03 -12.80 -16.28
CA LEU A 25 0.04 -12.98 -14.82
C LEU A 25 -1.28 -13.58 -14.33
N GLN A 26 -2.42 -13.14 -14.88
CA GLN A 26 -3.74 -13.69 -14.53
C GLN A 26 -3.89 -15.15 -14.98
N ASN A 27 -3.37 -15.53 -16.16
CA ASN A 27 -3.31 -16.90 -16.63
C ASN A 27 -2.52 -17.82 -15.67
N ARG A 28 -1.63 -17.26 -14.86
CA ARG A 28 -0.85 -17.94 -13.80
C ARG A 28 -1.44 -17.81 -12.41
N ALA A 29 -2.72 -17.43 -12.31
CA ALA A 29 -3.45 -17.23 -11.06
C ALA A 29 -2.83 -16.16 -10.14
N VAL A 30 -2.09 -15.20 -10.72
CA VAL A 30 -1.60 -14.00 -10.03
C VAL A 30 -2.61 -12.87 -10.24
N THR A 31 -3.11 -12.27 -9.15
CA THR A 31 -3.98 -11.11 -9.26
C THR A 31 -3.17 -9.91 -9.75
N ALA A 32 -3.38 -9.47 -10.97
CA ALA A 32 -2.70 -8.32 -11.56
C ALA A 32 -3.69 -7.20 -11.92
N VAL A 33 -3.28 -5.95 -11.71
CA VAL A 33 -4.08 -4.75 -11.97
C VAL A 33 -3.32 -3.84 -12.91
N LEU A 34 -3.95 -3.45 -14.02
CA LEU A 34 -3.41 -2.45 -14.96
C LEU A 34 -3.82 -1.05 -14.54
N GLN A 35 -2.88 -0.11 -14.54
CA GLN A 35 -3.17 1.28 -14.19
C GLN A 35 -2.25 2.27 -14.92
N ASP A 36 -2.78 3.42 -15.34
CA ASP A 36 -1.92 4.53 -15.81
C ASP A 36 -1.07 5.05 -14.65
N ALA A 37 0.21 5.28 -14.88
CA ALA A 37 1.15 5.76 -13.86
C ALA A 37 0.76 7.12 -13.23
N ARG A 38 -0.06 7.91 -13.93
CA ARG A 38 -0.61 9.18 -13.43
C ARG A 38 -1.66 8.98 -12.36
N GLU A 39 -2.42 7.89 -12.46
CA GLU A 39 -3.60 7.62 -11.64
C GLU A 39 -3.27 6.84 -10.37
N VAL A 40 -2.07 6.27 -10.28
CA VAL A 40 -1.66 5.53 -9.08
C VAL A 40 -1.45 6.50 -7.91
N ALA A 41 -2.35 6.46 -6.94
CA ALA A 41 -2.29 7.31 -5.75
C ALA A 41 -1.46 6.67 -4.61
N SER A 42 -1.55 5.35 -4.43
CA SER A 42 -0.83 4.59 -3.38
C SER A 42 -0.40 3.22 -3.89
N LEU A 43 0.64 2.65 -3.27
CA LEU A 43 1.09 1.28 -3.48
C LEU A 43 0.62 0.32 -2.38
N ASP A 44 -0.23 0.78 -1.48
CA ASP A 44 -0.76 -0.04 -0.39
C ASP A 44 -1.57 -1.23 -0.93
N GLY A 45 -1.31 -2.40 -0.39
CA GLY A 45 -2.00 -3.62 -0.79
C GLY A 45 -1.48 -4.28 -2.07
N TYR A 46 -0.38 -3.78 -2.65
CA TYR A 46 0.35 -4.48 -3.69
C TYR A 46 1.57 -5.21 -3.11
N ASP A 47 1.82 -6.41 -3.62
CA ASP A 47 2.93 -7.26 -3.22
C ASP A 47 4.15 -7.12 -4.15
N ALA A 48 3.94 -6.65 -5.37
CA ALA A 48 4.97 -6.36 -6.37
C ALA A 48 4.49 -5.30 -7.37
N VAL A 49 5.43 -4.67 -8.06
CA VAL A 49 5.13 -3.62 -9.04
C VAL A 49 5.92 -3.86 -10.33
N ILE A 50 5.24 -3.73 -11.47
CA ILE A 50 5.86 -3.69 -12.79
C ILE A 50 5.59 -2.32 -13.39
N VAL A 51 6.64 -1.61 -13.81
CA VAL A 51 6.52 -0.25 -14.34
C VAL A 51 7.01 -0.19 -15.77
N GLY A 52 6.14 0.22 -16.67
CA GLY A 52 6.43 0.41 -18.08
C GLY A 52 6.55 1.86 -18.49
N GLY A 53 7.49 2.16 -19.37
CA GLY A 53 7.60 3.49 -19.96
C GLY A 53 8.02 3.49 -21.41
N ALA A 54 7.31 4.27 -22.22
CA ALA A 54 7.72 4.50 -23.60
C ALA A 54 9.03 5.28 -23.66
N LEU A 55 9.88 4.95 -24.61
CA LEU A 55 11.11 5.67 -24.91
C LEU A 55 10.86 6.72 -25.99
N TYR A 56 11.16 7.97 -25.68
CA TYR A 56 11.17 9.09 -26.62
C TYR A 56 12.52 9.78 -26.58
N ALA A 57 13.23 9.76 -27.69
CA ALA A 57 14.58 10.33 -27.79
C ALA A 57 15.53 9.86 -26.66
N ASN A 58 15.58 8.55 -26.43
CA ASN A 58 16.38 7.91 -25.36
C ASN A 58 16.01 8.37 -23.92
N ARG A 59 14.81 8.84 -23.70
CA ARG A 59 14.29 9.21 -22.38
C ARG A 59 12.99 8.46 -22.10
N TRP A 60 12.86 8.02 -20.87
CA TRP A 60 11.65 7.35 -20.42
C TRP A 60 10.48 8.32 -20.30
N HIS A 61 9.26 7.83 -20.50
CA HIS A 61 8.05 8.65 -20.45
C HIS A 61 7.98 9.44 -19.13
N PRO A 62 7.62 10.75 -19.16
CA PRO A 62 7.61 11.60 -17.98
C PRO A 62 6.72 11.05 -16.86
N ASP A 63 5.58 10.45 -17.19
CA ASP A 63 4.63 9.95 -16.17
C ASP A 63 5.18 8.73 -15.45
N ALA A 64 5.84 7.79 -16.15
CA ALA A 64 6.54 6.68 -15.53
C ALA A 64 7.66 7.17 -14.59
N ARG A 65 8.45 8.17 -15.04
CA ARG A 65 9.50 8.76 -14.19
C ARG A 65 8.93 9.46 -12.96
N ARG A 66 7.86 10.25 -13.10
CA ARG A 66 7.19 10.93 -11.98
C ARG A 66 6.62 9.93 -10.98
N PHE A 67 6.01 8.84 -11.47
CA PHE A 67 5.54 7.76 -10.64
C PHE A 67 6.68 7.17 -9.80
N MET A 68 7.78 6.79 -10.42
CA MET A 68 8.96 6.25 -9.74
C MET A 68 9.52 7.20 -8.67
N GLN A 69 9.58 8.50 -8.99
CA GLN A 69 10.05 9.52 -8.06
C GLN A 69 9.11 9.73 -6.88
N ARG A 70 7.80 9.80 -7.15
CA ARG A 70 6.75 10.01 -6.14
C ARG A 70 6.66 8.86 -5.15
N HIS A 71 6.87 7.62 -5.63
CA HIS A 71 6.71 6.42 -4.83
C HIS A 71 8.04 5.75 -4.44
N THR A 72 9.18 6.45 -4.53
CA THR A 72 10.52 5.87 -4.31
C THR A 72 10.62 5.05 -3.03
N GLU A 73 10.16 5.59 -1.89
CA GLU A 73 10.28 4.92 -0.59
C GLU A 73 9.38 3.69 -0.46
N ALA A 74 8.22 3.69 -1.09
CA ALA A 74 7.33 2.53 -1.12
C ALA A 74 7.87 1.45 -2.07
N LEU A 75 8.40 1.84 -3.23
CA LEU A 75 8.98 0.92 -4.22
C LEU A 75 10.22 0.19 -3.68
N ARG A 76 11.01 0.82 -2.82
CA ARG A 76 12.15 0.16 -2.16
C ARG A 76 11.77 -1.05 -1.29
N LYS A 77 10.53 -1.09 -0.86
CA LYS A 77 10.00 -2.15 0.03
C LYS A 77 9.37 -3.31 -0.74
N LEU A 78 9.25 -3.18 -2.05
CA LEU A 78 8.57 -4.13 -2.93
C LEU A 78 9.52 -4.69 -3.99
N PRO A 79 9.33 -5.92 -4.46
CA PRO A 79 9.94 -6.37 -5.69
C PRO A 79 9.42 -5.54 -6.86
N VAL A 80 10.33 -4.94 -7.63
CA VAL A 80 9.98 -4.07 -8.76
C VAL A 80 10.73 -4.49 -10.01
N TRP A 81 10.02 -4.64 -11.12
CA TRP A 81 10.56 -4.83 -12.46
C TRP A 81 10.19 -3.66 -13.34
N LEU A 82 11.08 -3.32 -14.25
CA LEU A 82 10.86 -2.22 -15.18
C LEU A 82 10.89 -2.73 -16.63
N PHE A 83 10.10 -2.12 -17.49
CA PHE A 83 10.25 -2.32 -18.92
C PHE A 83 10.18 -1.02 -19.69
N SER A 84 10.95 -0.97 -20.78
CA SER A 84 10.88 0.11 -21.76
C SER A 84 10.25 -0.39 -23.04
N SER A 85 9.56 0.48 -23.75
CA SER A 85 9.05 0.21 -25.09
C SER A 85 9.52 1.33 -26.01
N GLY A 86 10.21 0.98 -27.11
CA GLY A 86 10.76 2.06 -27.87
C GLY A 86 11.36 1.79 -29.24
N PRO A 87 12.25 0.83 -29.45
CA PRO A 87 12.81 0.59 -30.78
C PRO A 87 11.70 0.37 -31.81
N LEU A 88 11.73 1.16 -32.89
CA LEU A 88 10.83 1.03 -34.04
C LEU A 88 11.52 0.22 -35.14
N ASP A 89 12.12 -0.89 -34.73
CA ASP A 89 12.76 -1.93 -35.53
C ASP A 89 12.80 -3.24 -34.73
N ASP A 90 13.35 -4.29 -35.33
CA ASP A 90 13.44 -5.61 -34.72
C ASP A 90 14.63 -5.81 -33.75
N SER A 91 15.33 -4.75 -33.40
CA SER A 91 16.54 -4.82 -32.56
C SER A 91 16.26 -5.39 -31.17
N ALA A 92 15.09 -5.08 -30.59
CA ALA A 92 14.69 -5.52 -29.26
C ALA A 92 14.38 -7.03 -29.19
N SER A 93 13.88 -7.63 -30.27
CA SER A 93 13.65 -9.08 -30.36
C SER A 93 14.92 -9.86 -30.68
N ARG A 94 15.92 -9.22 -31.33
CA ARG A 94 17.17 -9.88 -31.71
C ARG A 94 18.21 -9.92 -30.61
N ARG A 95 18.23 -8.92 -29.72
CA ARG A 95 19.23 -8.82 -28.64
C ARG A 95 18.69 -8.03 -27.44
N PRO A 96 19.19 -8.32 -26.23
CA PRO A 96 18.91 -7.51 -25.06
C PRO A 96 19.39 -6.06 -25.27
N ILE A 97 18.53 -5.09 -24.96
CA ILE A 97 18.87 -3.68 -24.98
C ILE A 97 18.88 -3.17 -23.55
N SER A 98 20.02 -2.60 -23.14
CA SER A 98 20.20 -2.07 -21.80
C SER A 98 19.27 -0.89 -21.52
N ALA A 99 18.96 -0.68 -20.24
CA ALA A 99 18.21 0.47 -19.79
C ALA A 99 18.90 1.78 -20.20
N VAL A 100 18.12 2.76 -20.60
CA VAL A 100 18.64 4.12 -20.81
C VAL A 100 19.04 4.72 -19.46
N ARG A 101 19.97 5.68 -19.47
CA ARG A 101 20.60 6.21 -18.24
C ARG A 101 19.62 6.67 -17.17
N ASP A 102 18.52 7.32 -17.54
CA ASP A 102 17.53 7.78 -16.55
C ASP A 102 16.76 6.63 -15.92
N VAL A 103 16.52 5.54 -16.65
CA VAL A 103 15.92 4.30 -16.11
C VAL A 103 16.91 3.59 -15.19
N ASP A 104 18.18 3.47 -15.61
CA ASP A 104 19.22 2.81 -14.79
C ASP A 104 19.39 3.50 -13.43
N VAL A 105 19.44 4.84 -13.41
CA VAL A 105 19.48 5.60 -12.15
C VAL A 105 18.26 5.33 -11.26
N LEU A 106 17.06 5.22 -11.84
CA LEU A 106 15.85 4.91 -11.09
C LEU A 106 15.87 3.48 -10.55
N MET A 107 16.34 2.52 -11.36
CA MET A 107 16.51 1.12 -10.96
C MET A 107 17.42 0.99 -9.72
N GLN A 108 18.59 1.61 -9.78
CA GLN A 108 19.56 1.58 -8.67
C GLN A 108 18.99 2.23 -7.41
N ARG A 109 18.24 3.33 -7.56
CA ARG A 109 17.66 4.05 -6.45
C ARG A 109 16.67 3.22 -5.64
N ILE A 110 15.90 2.35 -6.30
CA ILE A 110 14.87 1.53 -5.64
C ILE A 110 15.30 0.07 -5.41
N GLY A 111 16.43 -0.37 -5.97
CA GLY A 111 16.83 -1.77 -5.93
C GLY A 111 15.98 -2.66 -6.84
N ALA A 112 15.68 -2.22 -8.08
CA ALA A 112 14.84 -2.97 -8.99
C ALA A 112 15.42 -4.36 -9.32
N GLN A 113 14.55 -5.36 -9.46
CA GLN A 113 14.93 -6.75 -9.71
C GLN A 113 15.41 -6.99 -11.16
N GLY A 114 14.92 -6.19 -12.12
CA GLY A 114 15.32 -6.32 -13.51
C GLY A 114 14.67 -5.29 -14.43
N HIS A 115 15.17 -5.26 -15.66
CA HIS A 115 14.67 -4.42 -16.74
C HIS A 115 14.76 -5.15 -18.08
N VAL A 116 13.78 -4.86 -18.94
CA VAL A 116 13.79 -5.29 -20.34
C VAL A 116 13.38 -4.13 -21.25
N THR A 117 13.92 -4.10 -22.47
CA THR A 117 13.44 -3.21 -23.51
C THR A 117 12.72 -4.04 -24.59
N PHE A 118 11.45 -3.77 -24.79
CA PHE A 118 10.63 -4.33 -25.87
C PHE A 118 10.59 -3.41 -27.10
N GLY A 119 10.28 -3.97 -28.24
CA GLY A 119 9.95 -3.20 -29.44
C GLY A 119 8.78 -2.25 -29.21
N GLY A 120 8.74 -1.18 -29.97
CA GLY A 120 7.69 -0.18 -29.90
C GLY A 120 6.55 -0.42 -30.90
N TRP A 121 5.55 0.42 -30.80
CA TRP A 121 4.46 0.52 -31.76
C TRP A 121 4.27 1.98 -32.18
N MET A 122 4.20 2.21 -33.48
CA MET A 122 3.95 3.52 -34.07
C MET A 122 2.75 3.40 -35.03
N PRO A 123 1.58 3.93 -34.66
CA PRO A 123 0.43 3.92 -35.53
C PRO A 123 0.66 4.84 -36.75
N ALA A 124 0.14 4.44 -37.91
CA ALA A 124 0.30 5.18 -39.17
C ALA A 124 -0.37 6.56 -39.14
N ASP A 125 -1.40 6.72 -38.32
CA ASP A 125 -2.16 7.93 -38.07
C ASP A 125 -1.67 8.76 -36.87
N ALA A 126 -0.47 8.46 -36.36
CA ALA A 126 0.09 9.18 -35.23
C ALA A 126 0.13 10.69 -35.48
N SER A 127 -0.45 11.46 -34.56
CA SER A 127 -0.62 12.91 -34.68
C SER A 127 0.34 13.69 -33.77
N GLY A 128 0.61 14.94 -34.15
CA GLY A 128 1.49 15.85 -33.44
C GLY A 128 2.98 15.67 -33.79
N PHE A 129 3.73 16.75 -33.66
CA PHE A 129 5.19 16.72 -33.89
C PHE A 129 5.92 16.11 -32.67
N PRO A 130 6.95 15.26 -32.84
CA PRO A 130 7.52 14.72 -34.08
C PRO A 130 6.84 13.41 -34.57
N ALA A 131 5.84 12.89 -33.85
CA ALA A 131 5.24 11.58 -34.10
C ALA A 131 4.66 11.46 -35.53
N SER A 132 3.98 12.49 -36.02
CA SER A 132 3.41 12.50 -37.39
C SER A 132 4.48 12.45 -38.48
N ALA A 133 5.66 12.98 -38.23
CA ALA A 133 6.78 12.89 -39.17
C ALA A 133 7.40 11.47 -39.16
N MET A 134 7.55 10.90 -37.97
CA MET A 134 8.09 9.55 -37.77
C MET A 134 7.13 8.47 -38.31
N ALA A 135 5.84 8.64 -38.14
CA ALA A 135 4.83 7.68 -38.65
C ALA A 135 4.90 7.49 -40.16
N LYS A 136 5.31 8.52 -40.91
CA LYS A 136 5.43 8.42 -42.38
C LYS A 136 6.53 7.45 -42.84
N THR A 137 7.55 7.24 -42.02
CA THR A 137 8.71 6.41 -42.38
C THR A 137 8.91 5.20 -41.48
N HIS A 138 8.33 5.23 -40.27
CA HIS A 138 8.52 4.21 -39.23
C HIS A 138 7.20 3.82 -38.54
N SER A 139 6.09 3.76 -39.32
CA SER A 139 4.86 3.17 -38.77
C SER A 139 4.94 1.65 -38.82
N GLY A 140 4.53 1.00 -37.75
CA GLY A 140 4.56 -0.46 -37.63
C GLY A 140 4.42 -0.92 -36.17
N ASP A 141 4.33 -2.23 -36.01
CA ASP A 141 4.31 -2.89 -34.72
C ASP A 141 5.51 -3.84 -34.64
N TRP A 142 6.44 -3.52 -33.74
CA TRP A 142 7.65 -4.31 -33.49
C TRP A 142 7.61 -4.98 -32.11
N ARG A 143 6.45 -4.98 -31.45
CA ARG A 143 6.27 -5.65 -30.15
C ARG A 143 6.27 -7.17 -30.36
N ASP A 144 7.21 -7.84 -29.76
CA ASP A 144 7.27 -9.31 -29.71
C ASP A 144 6.51 -9.79 -28.46
N MET A 145 5.25 -10.20 -28.65
CA MET A 145 4.38 -10.66 -27.56
C MET A 145 4.88 -11.97 -26.95
N GLU A 146 5.60 -12.81 -27.69
CA GLU A 146 6.23 -14.00 -27.11
C GLU A 146 7.41 -13.63 -26.21
N GLN A 147 8.14 -12.57 -26.51
CA GLN A 147 9.17 -12.02 -25.62
C GLN A 147 8.53 -11.45 -24.35
N VAL A 148 7.41 -10.71 -24.47
CA VAL A 148 6.64 -10.20 -23.32
C VAL A 148 6.20 -11.36 -22.42
N LYS A 149 5.65 -12.40 -23.03
CA LYS A 149 5.18 -13.59 -22.30
C LYS A 149 6.33 -14.27 -21.54
N ARG A 150 7.44 -14.60 -22.21
CA ARG A 150 8.60 -15.22 -21.55
C ARG A 150 9.12 -14.39 -20.37
N TRP A 151 9.25 -13.09 -20.55
CA TRP A 151 9.69 -12.20 -19.48
C TRP A 151 8.70 -12.15 -18.31
N THR A 152 7.41 -12.19 -18.59
CA THR A 152 6.37 -12.25 -17.55
C THR A 152 6.40 -13.58 -16.81
N ASP A 153 6.71 -14.67 -17.51
CA ASP A 153 6.90 -16.00 -16.92
C ASP A 153 8.05 -16.01 -15.91
N ASP A 154 9.18 -15.40 -16.29
CA ASP A 154 10.34 -15.26 -15.40
C ASP A 154 9.99 -14.44 -14.14
N ILE A 155 9.22 -13.35 -14.31
CA ILE A 155 8.71 -12.56 -13.19
C ILE A 155 7.79 -13.42 -12.30
N ALA A 156 6.82 -14.11 -12.90
CA ALA A 156 5.88 -14.94 -12.15
C ALA A 156 6.58 -16.02 -11.33
N ALA A 157 7.66 -16.61 -11.87
CA ALA A 157 8.50 -17.57 -11.16
C ALA A 157 9.35 -16.93 -10.04
N ALA A 158 9.78 -15.68 -10.22
CA ALA A 158 10.57 -14.92 -9.25
C ALA A 158 9.71 -14.24 -8.17
N LEU A 159 8.40 -14.14 -8.38
CA LEU A 159 7.49 -13.57 -7.39
C LEU A 159 7.53 -14.42 -6.11
N PRO A 160 7.55 -13.80 -4.90
CA PRO A 160 7.53 -14.54 -3.65
C PRO A 160 6.33 -15.51 -3.64
N THR A 161 6.60 -16.81 -3.56
CA THR A 161 5.53 -17.78 -3.41
C THR A 161 4.75 -17.44 -2.16
N ALA A 162 3.42 -17.52 -2.22
CA ALA A 162 2.50 -17.15 -1.13
C ALA A 162 2.73 -17.92 0.20
N ARG A 163 3.72 -18.79 0.28
CA ARG A 163 4.07 -19.58 1.45
C ARG A 163 4.88 -18.85 2.53
N GLY A 164 5.32 -17.63 2.31
CA GLY A 164 6.20 -16.92 3.25
C GLY A 164 5.71 -15.56 3.73
N ARG A 165 4.61 -15.03 3.20
CA ARG A 165 4.06 -13.76 3.65
C ARG A 165 2.65 -14.01 4.20
N PRO A 166 2.36 -13.64 5.46
CA PRO A 166 0.98 -13.65 5.92
C PRO A 166 0.18 -12.82 4.92
N ALA A 167 -0.91 -13.38 4.40
CA ALA A 167 -1.80 -12.70 3.47
C ALA A 167 -2.10 -11.32 4.02
N THR A 168 -1.77 -10.27 3.26
CA THR A 168 -2.19 -8.91 3.61
C THR A 168 -3.71 -8.96 3.58
N GLU A 169 -4.33 -9.02 4.76
CA GLU A 169 -5.78 -9.05 4.87
C GLU A 169 -6.39 -7.89 4.09
N PRO A 170 -7.52 -8.09 3.43
CA PRO A 170 -8.22 -7.01 2.76
C PRO A 170 -8.43 -5.86 3.75
N ALA A 171 -8.30 -4.63 3.31
CA ALA A 171 -8.41 -3.43 4.17
C ALA A 171 -9.70 -3.43 5.03
N SER A 172 -10.77 -4.07 4.56
CA SER A 172 -12.02 -4.31 5.28
C SER A 172 -11.84 -5.25 6.49
N ALA A 173 -11.04 -6.31 6.38
CA ALA A 173 -10.83 -7.26 7.48
C ALA A 173 -9.94 -6.65 8.56
N SER A 174 -8.90 -5.87 8.19
CA SER A 174 -8.08 -5.13 9.16
C SER A 174 -8.87 -4.03 9.86
N ALA A 175 -9.81 -3.37 9.16
CA ALA A 175 -10.73 -2.40 9.75
C ALA A 175 -11.72 -3.08 10.73
N GLY A 176 -12.29 -4.22 10.33
CA GLY A 176 -13.19 -4.99 11.19
C GLY A 176 -12.52 -5.43 12.50
N ARG A 177 -11.28 -5.92 12.43
CA ARG A 177 -10.51 -6.28 13.63
C ARG A 177 -10.21 -5.08 14.53
N LEU A 178 -9.83 -3.96 13.95
CA LEU A 178 -9.60 -2.73 14.71
C LEU A 178 -10.87 -2.31 15.47
N ILE A 179 -12.03 -2.33 14.78
CA ILE A 179 -13.33 -2.00 15.38
C ILE A 179 -13.64 -2.96 16.53
N VAL A 180 -13.51 -4.27 16.33
CA VAL A 180 -13.77 -5.28 17.37
C VAL A 180 -12.92 -5.05 18.61
N HIS A 181 -11.61 -4.87 18.44
CA HIS A 181 -10.70 -4.64 19.56
C HIS A 181 -10.99 -3.31 20.27
N ALA A 182 -11.30 -2.24 19.51
CA ALA A 182 -11.67 -0.95 20.10
C ALA A 182 -12.97 -1.02 20.89
N VAL A 183 -13.98 -1.72 20.40
CA VAL A 183 -15.26 -1.93 21.10
C VAL A 183 -15.04 -2.78 22.35
N VAL A 184 -14.25 -3.83 22.30
CA VAL A 184 -13.91 -4.65 23.48
C VAL A 184 -13.19 -3.82 24.53
N GLY A 185 -12.18 -3.04 24.15
CA GLY A 185 -11.48 -2.14 25.08
C GLY A 185 -12.40 -1.11 25.70
N TRP A 186 -13.27 -0.50 24.90
CA TRP A 186 -14.29 0.43 25.40
C TRP A 186 -15.28 -0.25 26.35
N ALA A 187 -15.79 -1.43 26.04
CA ALA A 187 -16.73 -2.15 26.88
C ALA A 187 -16.14 -2.50 28.26
N ILE A 188 -14.85 -2.89 28.30
CA ILE A 188 -14.14 -3.12 29.56
C ILE A 188 -14.08 -1.83 30.40
N CYS A 189 -13.72 -0.71 29.78
CA CYS A 189 -13.66 0.59 30.45
C CYS A 189 -15.04 1.05 30.92
N ALA A 190 -16.10 0.86 30.12
CA ALA A 190 -17.47 1.19 30.47
C ALA A 190 -17.98 0.33 31.66
N LEU A 191 -17.65 -0.97 31.67
CA LEU A 191 -17.98 -1.87 32.77
C LEU A 191 -17.27 -1.45 34.07
N MET A 192 -15.97 -1.09 33.99
CA MET A 192 -15.23 -0.57 35.15
C MET A 192 -15.87 0.71 35.70
N LEU A 193 -16.30 1.61 34.82
CA LEU A 193 -16.99 2.84 35.24
C LEU A 193 -18.34 2.56 35.91
N LEU A 194 -19.10 1.60 35.39
CA LEU A 194 -20.38 1.17 35.96
C LEU A 194 -20.22 0.55 37.36
N LEU A 195 -19.11 -0.16 37.60
CA LEU A 195 -18.81 -0.80 38.88
C LEU A 195 -18.09 0.14 39.87
N ALA A 196 -17.59 1.30 39.41
CA ALA A 196 -16.85 2.26 40.25
C ALA A 196 -17.60 2.71 41.53
N PRO A 197 -18.94 2.96 41.52
CA PRO A 197 -19.70 3.33 42.70
C PRO A 197 -19.65 2.29 43.81
N LEU A 198 -19.42 1.01 43.51
CA LEU A 198 -19.32 -0.07 44.47
C LEU A 198 -18.02 0.00 45.30
N VAL A 199 -17.00 0.70 44.77
CA VAL A 199 -15.67 0.82 45.42
C VAL A 199 -15.51 2.15 46.16
N GLY A 200 -16.39 3.15 45.88
CA GLY A 200 -16.40 4.46 46.53
C GLY A 200 -16.37 5.63 45.53
N ALA A 201 -17.13 6.68 45.86
CA ALA A 201 -17.42 7.79 44.95
C ALA A 201 -16.18 8.62 44.49
N GLY A 202 -15.05 8.56 45.16
CA GLY A 202 -13.84 9.32 44.78
C GLY A 202 -12.95 8.65 43.74
N TRP A 203 -13.21 7.41 43.35
CA TRP A 203 -12.34 6.64 42.49
C TRP A 203 -12.72 6.69 41.00
N ALA A 204 -13.92 7.15 40.67
CA ALA A 204 -14.44 7.12 39.29
C ALA A 204 -13.58 7.89 38.28
N GLU A 205 -13.07 9.08 38.64
CA GLU A 205 -12.23 9.90 37.77
C GLU A 205 -10.82 9.29 37.65
N GLY A 206 -10.25 8.79 38.75
CA GLY A 206 -8.94 8.12 38.76
C GLY A 206 -8.95 6.83 37.94
N ILE A 207 -10.06 6.07 37.97
CA ILE A 207 -10.23 4.85 37.16
C ILE A 207 -10.21 5.20 35.68
N ARG A 208 -10.90 6.25 35.23
CA ARG A 208 -10.88 6.67 33.80
C ARG A 208 -9.47 7.08 33.35
N ALA A 209 -8.79 7.89 34.14
CA ALA A 209 -7.48 8.43 33.76
C ALA A 209 -6.36 7.39 33.69
N ILE A 210 -6.42 6.37 34.56
CA ILE A 210 -5.34 5.38 34.72
C ILE A 210 -5.73 4.04 34.07
N ALA A 211 -6.93 3.55 34.30
CA ALA A 211 -7.34 2.23 33.83
C ALA A 211 -7.54 2.17 32.31
N ALA A 212 -8.09 3.21 31.69
CA ALA A 212 -8.33 3.20 30.26
C ALA A 212 -7.03 3.07 29.43
N PRO A 213 -5.96 3.84 29.68
CA PRO A 213 -4.68 3.65 28.98
C PRO A 213 -4.10 2.24 29.16
N ILE A 214 -4.22 1.64 30.36
CA ILE A 214 -3.72 0.29 30.65
C ILE A 214 -4.52 -0.77 29.89
N VAL A 215 -5.85 -0.68 29.90
CA VAL A 215 -6.73 -1.59 29.16
C VAL A 215 -6.41 -1.51 27.66
N PHE A 216 -6.31 -0.30 27.12
CA PHE A 216 -6.03 -0.13 25.69
C PHE A 216 -4.60 -0.50 25.32
N ALA A 217 -3.62 -0.39 26.21
CA ALA A 217 -2.28 -0.95 26.01
C ALA A 217 -2.34 -2.48 25.89
N GLY A 218 -3.09 -3.16 26.76
CA GLY A 218 -3.32 -4.60 26.69
C GLY A 218 -4.03 -5.02 25.40
N VAL A 219 -5.08 -4.31 25.01
CA VAL A 219 -5.80 -4.54 23.75
C VAL A 219 -4.89 -4.28 22.54
N ALA A 220 -4.03 -3.26 22.59
CA ALA A 220 -3.06 -2.98 21.55
C ALA A 220 -2.03 -4.11 21.39
N VAL A 221 -1.55 -4.69 22.47
CA VAL A 221 -0.66 -5.88 22.41
C VAL A 221 -1.33 -7.03 21.67
N LEU A 222 -2.61 -7.32 21.97
CA LEU A 222 -3.37 -8.36 21.28
C LEU A 222 -3.60 -8.02 19.80
N TYR A 223 -3.88 -6.77 19.48
CA TYR A 223 -4.10 -6.31 18.12
C TYR A 223 -2.82 -6.36 17.27
N PHE A 224 -1.72 -5.78 17.76
CA PHE A 224 -0.45 -5.73 17.04
C PHE A 224 0.31 -7.07 17.03
N GLY A 225 -0.03 -7.98 17.95
CA GLY A 225 0.48 -9.35 17.93
C GLY A 225 -0.09 -10.22 16.80
N GLN A 226 -1.12 -9.74 16.08
CA GLN A 226 -1.74 -10.47 14.97
C GLN A 226 -1.14 -10.05 13.63
N PRO A 227 -1.00 -10.96 12.66
CA PRO A 227 -0.54 -10.63 11.31
C PRO A 227 -1.53 -9.68 10.62
N GLY A 228 -1.00 -8.70 9.87
CA GLY A 228 -1.82 -7.71 9.14
C GLY A 228 -2.41 -6.59 10.00
N ALA A 229 -1.89 -6.35 11.21
CA ALA A 229 -2.22 -5.15 11.97
C ALA A 229 -1.81 -3.87 11.21
N ARG A 230 -2.59 -2.80 11.37
CA ARG A 230 -2.28 -1.50 10.76
C ARG A 230 -1.00 -0.93 11.38
N GLU A 231 -0.39 0.02 10.67
CA GLU A 231 0.71 0.82 11.23
C GLU A 231 0.29 1.49 12.55
N PRO A 232 1.22 1.71 13.49
CA PRO A 232 0.91 2.19 14.84
C PRO A 232 0.10 3.48 14.89
N LEU A 233 0.45 4.47 14.06
CA LEU A 233 -0.23 5.77 14.07
C LEU A 233 -1.67 5.70 13.55
N PRO A 234 -1.98 5.12 12.36
CA PRO A 234 -3.36 4.94 11.91
C PRO A 234 -4.21 4.08 12.85
N ALA A 235 -3.60 3.07 13.50
CA ALA A 235 -4.31 2.26 14.47
C ALA A 235 -4.68 3.09 15.71
N ALA A 236 -3.74 3.85 16.29
CA ALA A 236 -3.98 4.69 17.46
C ALA A 236 -5.09 5.73 17.20
N VAL A 237 -5.09 6.37 16.01
CA VAL A 237 -6.17 7.28 15.58
C VAL A 237 -7.52 6.56 15.53
N GLY A 238 -7.55 5.36 14.92
CA GLY A 238 -8.79 4.58 14.78
C GLY A 238 -9.36 4.13 16.14
N PHE A 239 -8.53 3.57 17.01
CA PHE A 239 -8.94 3.15 18.36
C PHE A 239 -9.49 4.33 19.18
N THR A 240 -8.74 5.43 19.21
CA THR A 240 -9.15 6.61 19.99
C THR A 240 -10.40 7.25 19.42
N GLY A 241 -10.54 7.32 18.09
CA GLY A 241 -11.73 7.84 17.43
C GLY A 241 -12.97 7.02 17.78
N ILE A 242 -12.90 5.68 17.73
CA ILE A 242 -14.00 4.79 18.12
C ILE A 242 -14.33 4.96 19.61
N PHE A 243 -13.33 5.08 20.47
CA PHE A 243 -13.52 5.29 21.91
C PHE A 243 -14.29 6.58 22.18
N VAL A 244 -13.88 7.71 21.60
CA VAL A 244 -14.58 9.00 21.72
C VAL A 244 -16.04 8.93 21.20
N VAL A 245 -16.23 8.29 20.04
CA VAL A 245 -17.57 8.15 19.45
C VAL A 245 -18.50 7.32 20.35
N LEU A 246 -18.02 6.20 20.88
CA LEU A 246 -18.82 5.35 21.77
C LEU A 246 -19.12 6.05 23.09
N ASP A 247 -18.16 6.81 23.68
CA ASP A 247 -18.42 7.61 24.86
C ASP A 247 -19.47 8.70 24.59
N ALA A 248 -19.40 9.37 23.44
CA ALA A 248 -20.37 10.38 23.07
C ALA A 248 -21.78 9.78 22.84
N LEU A 249 -21.86 8.62 22.17
CA LEU A 249 -23.15 8.00 21.85
C LEU A 249 -23.80 7.28 23.04
N ILE A 250 -23.01 6.64 23.88
CA ILE A 250 -23.54 5.76 24.94
C ILE A 250 -23.40 6.38 26.31
N VAL A 251 -22.18 6.79 26.70
CA VAL A 251 -21.94 7.31 28.05
C VAL A 251 -22.60 8.67 28.23
N ALA A 252 -22.43 9.61 27.29
CA ALA A 252 -23.04 10.93 27.41
C ALA A 252 -24.56 10.87 27.36
N THR A 253 -25.15 9.97 26.59
CA THR A 253 -26.60 9.86 26.39
C THR A 253 -27.28 9.11 27.54
N PHE A 254 -26.75 7.96 27.94
CA PHE A 254 -27.42 7.03 28.85
C PHE A 254 -26.92 7.06 30.29
N VAL A 255 -25.65 7.49 30.51
CA VAL A 255 -25.01 7.48 31.84
C VAL A 255 -24.87 8.88 32.41
N ALA A 256 -24.36 9.81 31.65
CA ALA A 256 -24.12 11.19 32.11
C ALA A 256 -25.31 12.13 31.89
N HIS A 257 -26.33 11.67 31.15
CA HIS A 257 -27.54 12.44 30.79
C HIS A 257 -27.22 13.81 30.18
N GLY A 258 -26.10 13.95 29.46
CA GLY A 258 -25.72 15.17 28.75
C GLY A 258 -24.27 15.20 28.32
N PHE A 259 -23.96 16.12 27.43
CA PHE A 259 -22.60 16.30 26.86
C PHE A 259 -21.69 17.17 27.74
N GLY A 260 -22.14 17.59 28.93
CA GLY A 260 -21.33 18.36 29.88
C GLY A 260 -20.01 17.68 30.27
N MET A 261 -19.95 16.35 30.19
CA MET A 261 -18.73 15.59 30.43
C MET A 261 -17.57 15.96 29.47
N PHE A 262 -17.83 16.54 28.30
CA PHE A 262 -16.80 16.99 27.36
C PHE A 262 -16.37 18.46 27.57
N GLY A 263 -17.00 19.16 28.54
CA GLY A 263 -16.71 20.55 28.84
C GLY A 263 -15.45 20.76 29.69
N ASP A 264 -15.02 19.75 30.44
CA ASP A 264 -13.77 19.80 31.20
C ASP A 264 -12.63 19.22 30.37
N ILE A 265 -11.71 20.10 29.94
CA ILE A 265 -10.60 19.73 29.08
C ILE A 265 -9.69 18.69 29.76
N VAL A 266 -9.42 18.84 31.05
CA VAL A 266 -8.48 17.97 31.77
C VAL A 266 -9.11 16.61 32.08
N ALA A 267 -10.29 16.61 32.67
CA ALA A 267 -10.95 15.38 33.10
C ALA A 267 -11.43 14.51 31.92
N SER A 268 -11.79 15.14 30.80
CA SER A 268 -12.36 14.42 29.65
C SER A 268 -11.34 14.08 28.56
N TRP A 269 -10.49 15.04 28.18
CA TRP A 269 -9.62 14.87 27.01
C TRP A 269 -8.28 14.24 27.36
N VAL A 270 -7.74 14.43 28.57
CA VAL A 270 -6.50 13.78 28.99
C VAL A 270 -6.56 12.26 28.90
N PRO A 271 -7.62 11.55 29.33
CA PRO A 271 -7.73 10.11 29.15
C PRO A 271 -7.63 9.66 27.68
N TYR A 272 -8.26 10.39 26.74
CA TYR A 272 -8.18 10.04 25.31
C TYR A 272 -6.77 10.22 24.75
N VAL A 273 -6.07 11.26 25.13
CA VAL A 273 -4.66 11.48 24.74
C VAL A 273 -3.78 10.37 25.31
N LEU A 274 -3.99 9.96 26.56
CA LEU A 274 -3.22 8.88 27.17
C LEU A 274 -3.51 7.53 26.50
N VAL A 275 -4.74 7.24 26.15
CA VAL A 275 -5.13 6.05 25.37
C VAL A 275 -4.44 6.06 24.00
N PHE A 276 -4.49 7.18 23.28
CA PHE A 276 -3.80 7.33 22.00
C PHE A 276 -2.30 7.05 22.13
N LEU A 277 -1.63 7.67 23.11
CA LEU A 277 -0.20 7.49 23.35
C LEU A 277 0.15 6.06 23.74
N ALA A 278 -0.67 5.41 24.56
CA ALA A 278 -0.48 4.03 24.96
C ALA A 278 -0.54 3.07 23.77
N ILE A 279 -1.55 3.21 22.90
CA ILE A 279 -1.71 2.37 21.70
C ILE A 279 -0.55 2.61 20.73
N TRP A 280 -0.22 3.88 20.48
CA TRP A 280 0.87 4.24 19.57
C TRP A 280 2.21 3.71 20.05
N ALA A 281 2.53 3.87 21.36
CA ALA A 281 3.77 3.38 21.95
C ALA A 281 3.89 1.85 21.88
N VAL A 282 2.82 1.12 22.22
CA VAL A 282 2.78 -0.34 22.10
C VAL A 282 3.00 -0.76 20.66
N GLY A 283 2.31 -0.15 19.71
CA GLY A 283 2.48 -0.45 18.29
C GLY A 283 3.90 -0.18 17.80
N ALA A 284 4.50 0.94 18.21
CA ALA A 284 5.87 1.28 17.85
C ALA A 284 6.89 0.28 18.44
N ILE A 285 6.71 -0.13 19.70
CA ILE A 285 7.55 -1.15 20.34
C ILE A 285 7.40 -2.50 19.61
N MET A 286 6.17 -2.92 19.33
CA MET A 286 5.90 -4.19 18.63
C MET A 286 6.48 -4.20 17.21
N ALA A 287 6.50 -3.06 16.52
CA ALA A 287 7.13 -2.92 15.22
C ALA A 287 8.66 -3.04 15.25
N MET A 288 9.31 -2.77 16.40
CA MET A 288 10.75 -2.91 16.58
C MET A 288 11.18 -4.34 16.98
N ILE A 289 10.25 -5.18 17.41
CA ILE A 289 10.54 -6.56 17.80
C ILE A 289 10.68 -7.39 16.52
N PRO A 290 11.86 -7.97 16.21
CA PRO A 290 12.03 -8.84 15.07
C PRO A 290 11.05 -10.01 15.21
N GLN A 291 10.18 -10.21 14.25
CA GLN A 291 9.34 -11.41 14.20
C GLN A 291 10.28 -12.61 14.11
N ARG A 292 10.50 -13.32 15.21
CA ARG A 292 11.25 -14.58 15.21
C ARG A 292 10.50 -15.51 14.26
N GLY A 293 11.17 -15.79 13.13
CA GLY A 293 10.67 -16.74 12.16
C GLY A 293 10.33 -18.04 12.87
N ALA A 294 9.18 -18.57 12.57
CA ALA A 294 8.81 -19.94 12.86
C ALA A 294 9.76 -20.85 12.05
N SER A 295 10.93 -21.13 12.60
CA SER A 295 11.77 -22.24 12.23
C SER A 295 11.39 -23.39 13.14
N GLY A 296 10.63 -24.32 12.58
CA GLY A 296 10.20 -25.57 13.16
C GLY A 296 9.57 -26.40 12.08
#